data_e55f5ad2a7ec7296e69315e0a98d6f29
#
_entry.id   e55f5ad2a7ec7296e69315e0a98d6f29
#
_cell.length_a   1.000
_cell.length_b   1.000
_cell.length_c   1.000
_cell.angle_alpha   90.00
_cell.angle_beta   90.00
_cell.angle_gamma   90.00
#
_symmetry.space_group_name_H-M   'P 1'
#
loop_
_entity.id
_entity.type
_entity.pdbx_description
1 polymer ?
#
loop_
_entity_poly.entity_id
_entity_poly.type
_entity_poly.pdbx_seq_one_letter_code
_entity_poly.pdbx_strand_id
1 'polypeptide(L)'
;MQRFHTPGHKGALNPYDITEIDSSFPADMVEKAQEKTSKLLGAKHCRYLVGGSSMGIKAAVLAAGGDILIAENSHRALFEAAKLAKVNAFTVKNDCKDGLMQPLTPEAIDAALNAHPSVKAVYITSPDYYGLAATPSVAEAVKGRAYLFCDGAHGAHFPFDRSLFPASFSCFADVCNLSAHKTLPAYTQTAYLTINNDELLPKIDEALKLLGTTSPSYLFLGSLEYAADYTEENAWYYRQLFNMVWEIKDAVPCLENDDFSRLVVDAQAMGISGERLYNRLKSQGIVAEKYDDRYVVFIVTLLDTKEGLQRLKGALCEVNS
;
A
#
# COMPACT_ATOMS: atom_id res chain seq x y z
N MET A 1 28.52 29.00 -1.09
CA MET A 1 29.31 28.08 -0.25
C MET A 1 29.87 27.00 -1.16
N GLN A 2 31.14 26.71 -1.12
CA GLN A 2 31.74 25.64 -1.95
C GLN A 2 31.74 24.33 -1.17
N ARG A 3 31.12 23.26 -1.74
CA ARG A 3 30.91 21.98 -1.09
C ARG A 3 31.99 20.99 -1.53
N PHE A 4 32.71 20.37 -0.61
CA PHE A 4 33.73 19.31 -0.85
C PHE A 4 33.30 17.95 -0.35
N HIS A 5 32.09 17.83 0.22
CA HIS A 5 31.48 16.62 0.75
C HIS A 5 30.44 16.02 -0.22
N THR A 6 29.90 14.86 0.10
CA THR A 6 28.78 14.23 -0.63
C THR A 6 27.50 15.10 -0.57
N PRO A 7 26.58 15.00 -1.53
CA PRO A 7 26.62 14.14 -2.71
C PRO A 7 27.58 14.70 -3.79
N GLY A 8 28.06 13.82 -4.68
CA GLY A 8 29.06 14.14 -5.70
C GLY A 8 28.68 15.27 -6.66
N HIS A 9 27.39 15.47 -6.93
CA HIS A 9 26.88 16.56 -7.79
C HIS A 9 26.89 17.94 -7.11
N LYS A 10 27.20 18.05 -5.81
CA LYS A 10 27.35 19.33 -5.07
C LYS A 10 26.13 20.27 -5.17
N GLY A 11 24.92 19.75 -5.37
CA GLY A 11 23.71 20.52 -5.60
C GLY A 11 23.44 20.90 -7.05
N ALA A 12 24.29 20.51 -8.00
CA ALA A 12 24.11 20.86 -9.41
C ALA A 12 22.90 20.17 -10.07
N LEU A 13 22.53 18.96 -9.64
CA LEU A 13 21.36 18.25 -10.15
C LEU A 13 20.09 18.69 -9.43
N ASN A 14 20.13 18.77 -8.13
CA ASN A 14 19.02 19.19 -7.27
C ASN A 14 19.60 19.80 -5.99
N PRO A 15 19.31 21.09 -5.66
CA PRO A 15 19.83 21.74 -4.47
C PRO A 15 19.29 21.16 -3.15
N TYR A 16 18.16 20.43 -3.22
CA TYR A 16 17.50 19.79 -2.07
C TYR A 16 17.95 18.33 -1.86
N ASP A 17 18.74 17.76 -2.77
CA ASP A 17 19.37 16.47 -2.57
C ASP A 17 20.64 16.68 -1.73
N ILE A 18 20.47 16.49 -0.43
CA ILE A 18 21.43 16.80 0.62
C ILE A 18 21.77 15.55 1.43
N THR A 19 22.83 15.65 2.24
CA THR A 19 23.19 14.65 3.25
C THR A 19 23.09 15.25 4.65
N GLU A 20 23.31 14.43 5.67
CA GLU A 20 23.39 14.84 7.07
C GLU A 20 24.42 15.95 7.33
N ILE A 21 25.44 16.05 6.49
CA ILE A 21 26.49 17.08 6.59
C ILE A 21 25.97 18.45 6.15
N ASP A 22 25.10 18.47 5.14
CA ASP A 22 24.44 19.71 4.67
C ASP A 22 23.31 20.15 5.57
N SER A 23 22.73 19.20 6.33
CA SER A 23 21.52 19.44 7.06
C SER A 23 21.80 20.24 8.35
N SER A 24 21.09 21.36 8.50
CA SER A 24 20.91 22.01 9.79
C SER A 24 19.83 21.32 10.64
N PHE A 25 19.37 20.15 10.18
CA PHE A 25 18.30 19.41 10.84
C PHE A 25 18.81 18.69 12.08
N PRO A 26 18.00 18.64 13.16
CA PRO A 26 18.32 17.84 14.35
C PRO A 26 18.55 16.37 13.98
N ALA A 27 19.47 15.71 14.67
CA ALA A 27 19.78 14.30 14.43
C ALA A 27 18.58 13.37 14.63
N ASP A 28 17.60 13.77 15.44
CA ASP A 28 16.36 13.03 15.75
C ASP A 28 15.16 13.40 14.86
N MET A 29 15.37 14.24 13.83
CA MET A 29 14.27 14.73 13.00
C MET A 29 13.47 13.61 12.33
N VAL A 30 14.15 12.62 11.74
CA VAL A 30 13.48 11.48 11.08
C VAL A 30 12.71 10.65 12.10
N GLU A 31 13.27 10.44 13.29
CA GLU A 31 12.61 9.71 14.37
C GLU A 31 11.31 10.42 14.81
N LYS A 32 11.36 11.72 15.04
CA LYS A 32 10.18 12.54 15.38
C LYS A 32 9.12 12.51 14.27
N ALA A 33 9.53 12.59 13.01
CA ALA A 33 8.61 12.47 11.87
C ALA A 33 7.94 11.08 11.83
N GLN A 34 8.69 10.01 12.07
CA GLN A 34 8.16 8.65 12.16
C GLN A 34 7.21 8.47 13.34
N GLU A 35 7.50 9.06 14.51
CA GLU A 35 6.60 9.06 15.67
C GLU A 35 5.29 9.80 15.39
N LYS A 36 5.35 10.96 14.73
CA LYS A 36 4.17 11.70 14.30
C LYS A 36 3.33 10.86 13.34
N THR A 37 3.96 10.32 12.30
CA THR A 37 3.29 9.51 11.29
C THR A 37 2.71 8.22 11.89
N SER A 38 3.36 7.58 12.86
CA SER A 38 2.80 6.40 13.51
C SER A 38 1.45 6.68 14.16
N LYS A 39 1.29 7.86 14.78
CA LYS A 39 0.02 8.30 15.38
C LYS A 39 -1.06 8.51 14.32
N LEU A 40 -0.73 9.15 13.19
CA LEU A 40 -1.66 9.34 12.07
C LEU A 40 -2.11 8.00 11.48
N LEU A 41 -1.20 7.06 11.35
CA LEU A 41 -1.48 5.70 10.85
C LEU A 41 -2.13 4.79 11.91
N GLY A 42 -2.30 5.26 13.15
CA GLY A 42 -2.89 4.50 14.25
C GLY A 42 -2.04 3.34 14.75
N ALA A 43 -0.71 3.40 14.57
CA ALA A 43 0.24 2.38 14.94
C ALA A 43 1.11 2.79 16.13
N LYS A 44 1.72 1.82 16.82
CA LYS A 44 2.69 2.10 17.88
C LYS A 44 3.99 2.69 17.32
N HIS A 45 4.51 2.09 16.27
CA HIS A 45 5.76 2.50 15.63
C HIS A 45 5.58 2.58 14.11
N CYS A 46 6.35 3.48 13.49
CA CYS A 46 6.47 3.59 12.04
C CYS A 46 7.93 3.67 11.65
N ARG A 47 8.28 3.06 10.50
CA ARG A 47 9.57 3.22 9.84
C ARG A 47 9.38 3.72 8.43
N TYR A 48 10.13 4.74 8.05
CA TYR A 48 10.15 5.26 6.68
C TYR A 48 11.03 4.38 5.81
N LEU A 49 10.50 3.94 4.69
CA LEU A 49 11.18 3.06 3.75
C LEU A 49 11.44 3.80 2.44
N VAL A 50 12.72 3.94 2.09
CA VAL A 50 13.16 4.48 0.79
C VAL A 50 13.47 3.36 -0.23
N GLY A 51 13.25 2.11 0.14
CA GLY A 51 13.33 0.91 -0.70
C GLY A 51 11.95 0.32 -1.06
N GLY A 52 10.87 1.06 -0.79
CA GLY A 52 9.48 0.64 -1.03
C GLY A 52 8.98 -0.44 -0.08
N SER A 53 7.71 -0.81 -0.22
CA SER A 53 7.11 -1.91 0.58
C SER A 53 7.84 -3.23 0.39
N SER A 54 8.48 -3.48 -0.74
CA SER A 54 9.27 -4.70 -0.95
C SER A 54 10.40 -4.87 0.05
N MET A 55 11.02 -3.76 0.48
CA MET A 55 12.04 -3.78 1.56
C MET A 55 11.40 -4.12 2.90
N GLY A 56 10.25 -3.51 3.21
CA GLY A 56 9.51 -3.79 4.45
C GLY A 56 9.01 -5.22 4.54
N ILE A 57 8.49 -5.78 3.43
CA ILE A 57 8.09 -7.18 3.33
C ILE A 57 9.27 -8.11 3.67
N LYS A 58 10.45 -7.86 3.06
CA LYS A 58 11.64 -8.66 3.32
C LYS A 58 12.10 -8.55 4.78
N ALA A 59 12.06 -7.34 5.35
CA ALA A 59 12.40 -7.11 6.74
C ALA A 59 11.45 -7.84 7.71
N ALA A 60 10.14 -7.79 7.46
CA ALA A 60 9.14 -8.47 8.27
C ALA A 60 9.33 -10.00 8.24
N VAL A 61 9.55 -10.59 7.06
CA VAL A 61 9.77 -12.04 6.93
C VAL A 61 11.07 -12.47 7.62
N LEU A 62 12.14 -11.70 7.50
CA LEU A 62 13.40 -11.97 8.25
C LEU A 62 13.16 -11.88 9.76
N ALA A 63 12.41 -10.88 10.23
CA ALA A 63 12.11 -10.69 11.65
C ALA A 63 11.20 -11.78 12.23
N ALA A 64 10.32 -12.39 11.42
CA ALA A 64 9.48 -13.51 11.84
C ALA A 64 10.31 -14.73 12.26
N GLY A 65 11.46 -14.96 11.61
CA GLY A 65 12.41 -15.99 12.00
C GLY A 65 11.91 -17.43 11.82
N GLY A 66 11.01 -17.68 10.85
CA GLY A 66 10.48 -19.02 10.57
C GLY A 66 9.51 -19.03 9.40
N ASP A 67 8.89 -20.18 9.19
CA ASP A 67 7.97 -20.41 8.07
C ASP A 67 6.79 -19.44 8.10
N ILE A 68 6.31 -19.07 6.90
CA ILE A 68 5.22 -18.13 6.71
C ILE A 68 4.07 -18.75 5.93
N LEU A 69 2.87 -18.24 6.21
CA LEU A 69 1.66 -18.56 5.46
C LEU A 69 1.25 -17.32 4.67
N ILE A 70 1.01 -17.48 3.38
CA ILE A 70 0.72 -16.38 2.46
C ILE A 70 -0.53 -16.70 1.62
N ALA A 71 -1.23 -15.66 1.16
CA ALA A 71 -2.31 -15.82 0.20
C ALA A 71 -1.77 -16.17 -1.22
N GLU A 72 -2.55 -16.88 -2.02
CA GLU A 72 -2.19 -17.21 -3.40
C GLU A 72 -1.97 -15.95 -4.26
N ASN A 73 -2.73 -14.88 -4.01
CA ASN A 73 -2.62 -13.58 -4.68
C ASN A 73 -1.53 -12.67 -4.11
N SER A 74 -0.66 -13.19 -3.26
CA SER A 74 0.41 -12.39 -2.64
C SER A 74 1.39 -11.82 -3.66
N HIS A 75 1.86 -10.61 -3.38
CA HIS A 75 2.89 -9.97 -4.20
C HIS A 75 4.19 -10.80 -4.24
N ARG A 76 4.85 -10.86 -5.40
CA ARG A 76 6.08 -11.64 -5.61
C ARG A 76 7.18 -11.39 -4.57
N ALA A 77 7.21 -10.19 -3.96
CA ALA A 77 8.18 -9.84 -2.92
C ALA A 77 8.09 -10.78 -1.69
N LEU A 78 6.92 -11.37 -1.40
CA LEU A 78 6.78 -12.35 -0.32
C LEU A 78 7.51 -13.66 -0.62
N PHE A 79 7.38 -14.17 -1.84
CA PHE A 79 8.13 -15.37 -2.28
C PHE A 79 9.63 -15.11 -2.32
N GLU A 80 10.05 -13.91 -2.77
CA GLU A 80 11.44 -13.47 -2.74
C GLU A 80 11.96 -13.36 -1.30
N ALA A 81 11.14 -12.84 -0.38
CA ALA A 81 11.48 -12.70 1.03
C ALA A 81 11.66 -14.06 1.72
N ALA A 82 10.74 -15.02 1.47
CA ALA A 82 10.87 -16.39 1.98
C ALA A 82 12.15 -17.07 1.49
N LYS A 83 12.48 -16.90 0.20
CA LYS A 83 13.72 -17.42 -0.38
C LYS A 83 14.96 -16.77 0.24
N LEU A 84 14.93 -15.45 0.46
CA LEU A 84 16.01 -14.71 1.11
C LEU A 84 16.22 -15.18 2.56
N ALA A 85 15.14 -15.33 3.31
CA ALA A 85 15.14 -15.79 4.70
C ALA A 85 15.38 -17.32 4.83
N LYS A 86 15.39 -18.08 3.71
CA LYS A 86 15.50 -19.55 3.68
C LYS A 86 14.42 -20.24 4.51
N VAL A 87 13.18 -19.76 4.43
CA VAL A 87 12.01 -20.31 5.11
C VAL A 87 10.99 -20.83 4.08
N ASN A 88 10.08 -21.70 4.50
CA ASN A 88 8.99 -22.13 3.66
C ASN A 88 7.89 -21.07 3.64
N ALA A 89 7.29 -20.87 2.46
CA ALA A 89 6.08 -20.08 2.27
C ALA A 89 4.95 -21.04 1.87
N PHE A 90 4.05 -21.32 2.82
CA PHE A 90 2.86 -22.14 2.56
C PHE A 90 1.77 -21.24 1.97
N THR A 91 1.25 -21.62 0.82
CA THR A 91 0.24 -20.81 0.12
C THR A 91 -1.17 -21.28 0.48
N VAL A 92 -2.01 -20.35 0.89
CA VAL A 92 -3.44 -20.57 1.10
C VAL A 92 -4.18 -20.15 -0.16
N LYS A 93 -5.05 -21.03 -0.64
CA LYS A 93 -5.89 -20.76 -1.80
C LYS A 93 -6.95 -19.71 -1.45
N ASN A 94 -7.08 -18.72 -2.31
CA ASN A 94 -8.15 -17.72 -2.22
C ASN A 94 -9.42 -18.26 -2.89
N ASP A 95 -10.58 -17.91 -2.35
CA ASP A 95 -11.84 -18.06 -3.07
C ASP A 95 -11.83 -17.15 -4.32
N CYS A 96 -12.65 -17.49 -5.30
CA CYS A 96 -12.77 -16.70 -6.53
C CYS A 96 -14.23 -16.29 -6.74
N LYS A 97 -14.46 -14.99 -6.94
CA LYS A 97 -15.77 -14.43 -7.28
C LYS A 97 -15.58 -13.46 -8.45
N ASP A 98 -16.43 -13.55 -9.47
CA ASP A 98 -16.40 -12.69 -10.66
C ASP A 98 -15.03 -12.66 -11.39
N GLY A 99 -14.29 -13.78 -11.32
CA GLY A 99 -12.94 -13.89 -11.88
C GLY A 99 -11.83 -13.27 -11.03
N LEU A 100 -12.13 -12.75 -9.86
CA LEU A 100 -11.18 -12.12 -8.94
C LEU A 100 -10.99 -12.96 -7.69
N MET A 101 -9.73 -13.14 -7.28
CA MET A 101 -9.40 -13.76 -6.00
C MET A 101 -9.88 -12.88 -4.87
N GLN A 102 -10.60 -13.48 -3.92
CA GLN A 102 -11.12 -12.78 -2.75
C GLN A 102 -10.08 -12.74 -1.63
N PRO A 103 -10.15 -11.78 -0.69
CA PRO A 103 -9.32 -11.79 0.51
C PRO A 103 -9.44 -13.12 1.28
N LEU A 104 -8.37 -13.53 1.99
CA LEU A 104 -8.43 -14.70 2.84
C LEU A 104 -9.47 -14.55 3.95
N THR A 105 -10.24 -15.61 4.19
CA THR A 105 -11.20 -15.65 5.30
C THR A 105 -10.54 -16.17 6.58
N PRO A 106 -11.12 -15.89 7.79
CA PRO A 106 -10.65 -16.46 9.03
C PRO A 106 -10.62 -17.98 9.03
N GLU A 107 -11.61 -18.64 8.41
CA GLU A 107 -11.74 -20.10 8.31
C GLU A 107 -10.61 -20.70 7.46
N ALA A 108 -10.27 -20.06 6.34
CA ALA A 108 -9.17 -20.49 5.47
C ALA A 108 -7.81 -20.39 6.20
N ILE A 109 -7.61 -19.30 6.94
CA ILE A 109 -6.42 -19.10 7.78
C ILE A 109 -6.34 -20.14 8.89
N ASP A 110 -7.45 -20.38 9.61
CA ASP A 110 -7.52 -21.37 10.70
C ASP A 110 -7.17 -22.78 10.20
N ALA A 111 -7.80 -23.20 9.11
CA ALA A 111 -7.53 -24.49 8.49
C ALA A 111 -6.05 -24.64 8.07
N ALA A 112 -5.46 -23.60 7.51
CA ALA A 112 -4.07 -23.60 7.08
C ALA A 112 -3.08 -23.63 8.26
N LEU A 113 -3.36 -22.90 9.34
CA LEU A 113 -2.55 -22.92 10.57
C LEU A 113 -2.65 -24.27 11.29
N ASN A 114 -3.79 -24.96 11.20
CA ASN A 114 -3.95 -26.33 11.73
C ASN A 114 -3.11 -27.33 10.92
N ALA A 115 -3.02 -27.14 9.60
CA ALA A 115 -2.19 -27.98 8.72
C ALA A 115 -0.68 -27.69 8.87
N HIS A 116 -0.31 -26.47 9.25
CA HIS A 116 1.07 -25.99 9.36
C HIS A 116 1.37 -25.33 10.71
N PRO A 117 1.39 -26.09 11.82
CA PRO A 117 1.52 -25.52 13.17
C PRO A 117 2.89 -24.88 13.47
N SER A 118 3.90 -25.08 12.62
CA SER A 118 5.23 -24.45 12.74
C SER A 118 5.32 -23.04 12.17
N VAL A 119 4.28 -22.58 11.46
CA VAL A 119 4.23 -21.23 10.87
C VAL A 119 4.38 -20.17 11.96
N LYS A 120 5.27 -19.18 11.70
CA LYS A 120 5.55 -18.07 12.60
C LYS A 120 4.78 -16.81 12.25
N ALA A 121 4.43 -16.60 10.97
CA ALA A 121 3.67 -15.45 10.55
C ALA A 121 2.68 -15.78 9.43
N VAL A 122 1.50 -15.19 9.50
CA VAL A 122 0.50 -15.14 8.43
C VAL A 122 0.59 -13.80 7.75
N TYR A 123 0.83 -13.81 6.46
CA TYR A 123 0.93 -12.59 5.64
C TYR A 123 -0.31 -12.49 4.74
N ILE A 124 -1.18 -11.53 5.02
CA ILE A 124 -2.37 -11.25 4.20
C ILE A 124 -2.11 -10.05 3.29
N THR A 125 -2.91 -9.94 2.22
CA THR A 125 -2.97 -8.75 1.35
C THR A 125 -4.29 -8.02 1.59
N SER A 126 -4.24 -6.76 2.01
CA SER A 126 -5.43 -5.94 2.26
C SER A 126 -5.14 -4.43 2.24
N PRO A 127 -5.78 -3.64 1.33
CA PRO A 127 -6.58 -4.13 0.21
C PRO A 127 -5.71 -4.74 -0.90
N ASP A 128 -6.37 -5.46 -1.79
CA ASP A 128 -5.75 -5.92 -3.02
C ASP A 128 -5.73 -4.83 -4.10
N TYR A 129 -5.35 -5.20 -5.32
CA TYR A 129 -5.24 -4.28 -6.45
C TYR A 129 -6.58 -3.74 -6.94
N TYR A 130 -7.67 -4.48 -6.72
CA TYR A 130 -9.03 -4.12 -7.12
C TYR A 130 -9.82 -3.43 -6.00
N GLY A 131 -9.20 -3.22 -4.83
CA GLY A 131 -9.83 -2.58 -3.68
C GLY A 131 -10.66 -3.51 -2.81
N LEU A 132 -10.44 -4.83 -2.91
CA LEU A 132 -11.05 -5.81 -2.04
C LEU A 132 -10.22 -5.91 -0.75
N ALA A 133 -10.87 -5.76 0.42
CA ALA A 133 -10.22 -5.72 1.71
C ALA A 133 -10.58 -6.92 2.58
N ALA A 134 -9.58 -7.46 3.29
CA ALA A 134 -9.81 -8.48 4.30
C ALA A 134 -10.58 -7.90 5.51
N THR A 135 -11.41 -8.71 6.12
CA THR A 135 -12.10 -8.31 7.35
C THR A 135 -11.15 -8.34 8.56
N PRO A 136 -11.30 -7.43 9.55
CA PRO A 136 -10.50 -7.45 10.77
C PRO A 136 -10.55 -8.77 11.54
N SER A 137 -11.60 -9.57 11.36
CA SER A 137 -11.78 -10.89 12.01
C SER A 137 -10.67 -11.90 11.69
N VAL A 138 -9.89 -11.70 10.61
CA VAL A 138 -8.71 -12.53 10.34
C VAL A 138 -7.67 -12.45 11.44
N ALA A 139 -7.63 -11.34 12.21
CA ALA A 139 -6.73 -11.20 13.34
C ALA A 139 -7.03 -12.20 14.47
N GLU A 140 -8.30 -12.51 14.70
CA GLU A 140 -8.69 -13.50 15.73
C GLU A 140 -8.27 -14.93 15.36
N ALA A 141 -8.28 -15.29 14.06
CA ALA A 141 -7.82 -16.59 13.59
C ALA A 141 -6.30 -16.80 13.79
N VAL A 142 -5.52 -15.71 13.79
CA VAL A 142 -4.05 -15.74 13.93
C VAL A 142 -3.60 -15.62 15.38
N LYS A 143 -4.43 -14.99 16.23
CA LYS A 143 -4.11 -14.62 17.61
C LYS A 143 -3.60 -15.78 18.47
N GLY A 144 -2.43 -15.58 19.09
CA GLY A 144 -1.80 -16.57 19.97
C GLY A 144 -1.17 -17.79 19.26
N ARG A 145 -1.17 -17.79 17.91
CA ARG A 145 -0.64 -18.89 17.08
C ARG A 145 0.52 -18.46 16.21
N ALA A 146 0.42 -17.28 15.61
CA ALA A 146 1.43 -16.72 14.71
C ALA A 146 1.34 -15.18 14.75
N TYR A 147 2.33 -14.50 14.18
CA TYR A 147 2.26 -13.07 13.92
C TYR A 147 1.30 -12.79 12.74
N LEU A 148 0.54 -11.71 12.83
CA LEU A 148 -0.26 -11.20 11.72
C LEU A 148 0.51 -10.10 10.99
N PHE A 149 0.88 -10.35 9.75
CA PHE A 149 1.49 -9.36 8.85
C PHE A 149 0.52 -9.00 7.72
N CYS A 150 0.56 -7.75 7.28
CA CYS A 150 -0.29 -7.29 6.20
C CYS A 150 0.53 -6.58 5.11
N ASP A 151 0.34 -7.00 3.86
CA ASP A 151 0.68 -6.20 2.70
C ASP A 151 -0.50 -5.27 2.40
N GLY A 152 -0.46 -4.07 3.00
CA GLY A 152 -1.41 -2.98 2.79
C GLY A 152 -0.91 -1.97 1.76
N ALA A 153 -0.08 -2.39 0.81
CA ALA A 153 0.56 -1.48 -0.15
C ALA A 153 -0.43 -0.58 -0.91
N HIS A 154 -1.67 -1.00 -1.07
CA HIS A 154 -2.73 -0.24 -1.74
C HIS A 154 -3.65 0.52 -0.78
N GLY A 155 -3.44 0.44 0.54
CA GLY A 155 -4.30 1.01 1.58
C GLY A 155 -3.63 2.08 2.46
N ALA A 156 -2.60 2.77 1.99
CA ALA A 156 -1.91 3.77 2.80
C ALA A 156 -2.80 4.96 3.20
N HIS A 157 -3.89 5.21 2.47
CA HIS A 157 -4.87 6.26 2.74
C HIS A 157 -5.95 5.86 3.75
N PHE A 158 -6.16 4.56 4.02
CA PHE A 158 -7.25 4.08 4.89
C PHE A 158 -7.25 4.68 6.30
N PRO A 159 -6.10 4.89 6.97
CA PRO A 159 -6.08 5.43 8.32
C PRO A 159 -6.67 6.85 8.45
N PHE A 160 -6.67 7.62 7.35
CA PHE A 160 -6.99 9.05 7.37
C PHE A 160 -8.51 9.35 7.31
N ASP A 161 -9.36 8.41 6.88
CA ASP A 161 -10.82 8.53 7.02
C ASP A 161 -11.46 7.16 7.25
N ARG A 162 -11.55 6.75 8.51
CA ARG A 162 -12.14 5.47 8.95
C ARG A 162 -13.65 5.35 8.72
N SER A 163 -14.31 6.43 8.34
CA SER A 163 -15.75 6.42 8.04
C SER A 163 -16.03 6.09 6.57
N LEU A 164 -15.03 6.25 5.70
CA LEU A 164 -15.14 6.05 4.26
C LEU A 164 -14.40 4.81 3.77
N PHE A 165 -13.34 4.42 4.47
CA PHE A 165 -12.47 3.32 4.07
C PHE A 165 -12.59 2.13 5.02
N PRO A 166 -12.24 0.92 4.54
CA PRO A 166 -12.11 -0.26 5.39
C PRO A 166 -11.14 -0.06 6.55
N ALA A 167 -11.24 -0.93 7.54
CA ALA A 167 -10.30 -0.92 8.66
C ALA A 167 -8.87 -1.13 8.17
N SER A 168 -7.97 -0.20 8.50
CA SER A 168 -6.55 -0.32 8.17
C SER A 168 -5.85 -1.30 9.08
N PHE A 169 -5.16 -2.27 8.50
CA PHE A 169 -4.32 -3.21 9.25
C PHE A 169 -3.11 -2.55 9.91
N SER A 170 -2.78 -1.30 9.57
CA SER A 170 -1.76 -0.52 10.29
C SER A 170 -2.04 -0.39 11.78
N CYS A 171 -3.32 -0.42 12.17
CA CYS A 171 -3.75 -0.18 13.55
C CYS A 171 -3.64 -1.42 14.45
N PHE A 172 -3.64 -2.63 13.89
CA PHE A 172 -3.79 -3.86 14.70
C PHE A 172 -3.01 -5.08 14.21
N ALA A 173 -2.50 -5.11 12.97
CA ALA A 173 -1.55 -6.14 12.56
C ALA A 173 -0.22 -5.94 13.30
N ASP A 174 0.50 -7.04 13.62
CA ASP A 174 1.83 -6.94 14.22
C ASP A 174 2.78 -6.10 13.36
N VAL A 175 2.68 -6.27 12.02
CA VAL A 175 3.41 -5.48 11.02
C VAL A 175 2.51 -5.23 9.81
N CYS A 176 2.49 -3.99 9.31
CA CYS A 176 1.80 -3.66 8.07
C CYS A 176 2.67 -2.79 7.15
N ASN A 177 2.77 -3.18 5.88
CA ASN A 177 3.46 -2.42 4.85
C ASN A 177 2.47 -1.54 4.07
N LEU A 178 2.75 -0.26 3.94
CA LEU A 178 1.92 0.72 3.25
C LEU A 178 2.76 1.45 2.20
N SER A 179 2.50 1.23 0.89
CA SER A 179 3.19 2.01 -0.16
C SER A 179 2.63 3.42 -0.24
N ALA A 180 3.31 4.39 0.38
CA ALA A 180 2.87 5.78 0.38
C ALA A 180 2.68 6.31 -1.04
N HIS A 181 3.63 6.04 -1.93
CA HIS A 181 3.64 6.54 -3.31
C HIS A 181 2.48 6.03 -4.21
N LYS A 182 1.71 5.04 -3.78
CA LYS A 182 0.59 4.52 -4.59
C LYS A 182 -0.70 5.31 -4.39
N THR A 183 -0.92 5.82 -3.19
CA THR A 183 -2.21 6.42 -2.83
C THR A 183 -2.09 7.77 -2.11
N LEU A 184 -0.89 8.14 -1.69
CA LEU A 184 -0.58 9.42 -1.04
C LEU A 184 0.39 10.23 -1.89
N PRO A 185 0.50 11.56 -1.68
CA PRO A 185 1.38 12.46 -2.47
C PRO A 185 2.85 12.29 -2.09
N ALA A 186 3.38 11.09 -2.22
CA ALA A 186 4.77 10.74 -1.92
C ALA A 186 5.54 10.36 -3.18
N TYR A 187 6.86 10.53 -3.16
CA TYR A 187 7.70 10.11 -4.28
C TYR A 187 7.68 8.59 -4.47
N THR A 188 7.74 8.16 -5.73
CA THR A 188 7.88 6.74 -6.09
C THR A 188 9.00 6.09 -5.26
N GLN A 189 8.82 4.81 -4.89
CA GLN A 189 9.75 4.04 -4.07
C GLN A 189 9.65 4.29 -2.56
N THR A 190 8.72 5.13 -2.10
CA THR A 190 8.53 5.40 -0.67
C THR A 190 7.41 4.57 -0.07
N ALA A 191 7.58 4.14 1.18
CA ALA A 191 6.58 3.38 1.92
C ALA A 191 6.71 3.62 3.44
N TYR A 192 5.64 3.28 4.18
CA TYR A 192 5.65 3.15 5.63
C TYR A 192 5.63 1.67 6.02
N LEU A 193 6.36 1.34 7.08
CA LEU A 193 6.24 0.08 7.78
C LEU A 193 5.75 0.36 9.18
N THR A 194 4.50 -0.03 9.47
CA THR A 194 3.93 0.10 10.81
C THR A 194 4.18 -1.18 11.61
N ILE A 195 4.46 -1.01 12.90
CA ILE A 195 4.81 -2.11 13.80
C ILE A 195 4.05 -1.90 15.11
N ASN A 196 3.21 -2.87 15.51
CA ASN A 196 2.45 -2.84 16.76
C ASN A 196 2.94 -3.85 17.79
N ASN A 197 3.87 -4.73 17.40
CA ASN A 197 4.46 -5.73 18.27
C ASN A 197 5.88 -5.31 18.68
N ASP A 198 6.06 -4.98 19.95
CA ASP A 198 7.32 -4.46 20.49
C ASP A 198 8.46 -5.49 20.43
N GLU A 199 8.15 -6.82 20.44
CA GLU A 199 9.15 -7.87 20.30
C GLU A 199 9.74 -7.96 18.89
N LEU A 200 8.99 -7.54 17.87
CA LEU A 200 9.43 -7.52 16.47
C LEU A 200 10.24 -6.26 16.14
N LEU A 201 10.03 -5.16 16.86
CA LEU A 201 10.66 -3.87 16.55
C LEU A 201 12.19 -3.95 16.40
N PRO A 202 12.96 -4.50 17.38
CA PRO A 202 14.41 -4.57 17.25
C PRO A 202 14.87 -5.50 16.11
N LYS A 203 14.14 -6.60 15.85
CA LYS A 203 14.43 -7.53 14.75
C LYS A 203 14.18 -6.89 13.39
N ILE A 204 13.13 -6.09 13.28
CA ILE A 204 12.81 -5.33 12.06
C ILE A 204 13.87 -4.25 11.83
N ASP A 205 14.27 -3.52 12.86
CA ASP A 205 15.29 -2.48 12.75
C ASP A 205 16.65 -3.08 12.31
N GLU A 206 17.00 -4.26 12.79
CA GLU A 206 18.20 -5.00 12.35
C GLU A 206 18.07 -5.42 10.87
N ALA A 207 16.94 -6.01 10.48
CA ALA A 207 16.68 -6.42 9.11
C ALA A 207 16.68 -5.22 8.14
N LEU A 208 16.12 -4.09 8.54
CA LEU A 208 16.13 -2.85 7.75
C LEU A 208 17.54 -2.30 7.57
N LYS A 209 18.42 -2.40 8.57
CA LYS A 209 19.84 -2.04 8.44
C LYS A 209 20.57 -2.93 7.44
N LEU A 210 20.25 -4.23 7.40
CA LEU A 210 20.86 -5.18 6.46
C LEU A 210 20.38 -4.98 5.02
N LEU A 211 19.11 -4.62 4.83
CA LEU A 211 18.47 -4.49 3.52
C LEU A 211 18.58 -3.09 2.94
N GLY A 212 18.77 -2.10 3.78
CA GLY A 212 18.72 -0.69 3.42
C GLY A 212 20.06 -0.10 3.00
N THR A 213 20.00 1.19 2.70
CA THR A 213 21.19 2.01 2.43
C THR A 213 21.63 2.73 3.70
N THR A 214 22.93 2.99 3.83
CA THR A 214 23.49 3.86 4.88
C THR A 214 23.37 5.35 4.55
N SER A 215 22.92 5.68 3.32
CA SER A 215 22.76 7.05 2.83
C SER A 215 21.36 7.24 2.23
N PRO A 216 20.29 7.21 3.05
CA PRO A 216 18.94 7.37 2.54
C PRO A 216 18.74 8.78 1.96
N SER A 217 18.01 8.89 0.84
CA SER A 217 17.69 10.19 0.25
C SER A 217 16.77 11.00 1.15
N TYR A 218 17.20 12.19 1.55
CA TYR A 218 16.38 13.12 2.33
C TYR A 218 15.16 13.63 1.55
N LEU A 219 15.22 13.64 0.22
CA LEU A 219 14.05 13.93 -0.63
C LEU A 219 12.94 12.90 -0.41
N PHE A 220 13.31 11.62 -0.33
CA PHE A 220 12.34 10.54 -0.09
C PHE A 220 11.81 10.57 1.34
N LEU A 221 12.68 10.78 2.33
CA LEU A 221 12.26 10.91 3.73
C LEU A 221 11.32 12.10 3.93
N GLY A 222 11.67 13.27 3.40
CA GLY A 222 10.83 14.46 3.47
C GLY A 222 9.51 14.30 2.72
N SER A 223 9.48 13.56 1.59
CA SER A 223 8.22 13.29 0.88
C SER A 223 7.27 12.37 1.68
N LEU A 224 7.81 11.48 2.51
CA LEU A 224 6.99 10.65 3.40
C LEU A 224 6.33 11.47 4.52
N GLU A 225 7.09 12.35 5.16
CA GLU A 225 6.54 13.28 6.16
C GLU A 225 5.48 14.18 5.53
N TYR A 226 5.82 14.83 4.42
CA TYR A 226 4.88 15.68 3.67
C TYR A 226 3.59 14.93 3.30
N ALA A 227 3.71 13.70 2.81
CA ALA A 227 2.54 12.93 2.37
C ALA A 227 1.59 12.60 3.52
N ALA A 228 2.11 12.29 4.71
CA ALA A 228 1.29 12.05 5.89
C ALA A 228 0.59 13.34 6.35
N ASP A 229 1.32 14.45 6.44
CA ASP A 229 0.79 15.74 6.87
C ASP A 229 -0.25 16.28 5.89
N TYR A 230 0.08 16.30 4.60
CA TYR A 230 -0.84 16.74 3.56
C TYR A 230 -2.14 15.94 3.56
N THR A 231 -2.04 14.62 3.74
CA THR A 231 -3.23 13.76 3.74
C THR A 231 -4.10 14.02 4.95
N GLU A 232 -3.52 14.18 6.13
CA GLU A 232 -4.26 14.52 7.37
C GLU A 232 -4.98 15.87 7.23
N GLU A 233 -4.28 16.89 6.76
CA GLU A 233 -4.84 18.23 6.58
C GLU A 233 -5.98 18.29 5.55
N ASN A 234 -5.94 17.41 4.54
CA ASN A 234 -6.88 17.39 3.42
C ASN A 234 -7.84 16.19 3.44
N ALA A 235 -7.87 15.39 4.49
CA ALA A 235 -8.71 14.18 4.59
C ALA A 235 -10.21 14.47 4.35
N TRP A 236 -10.68 15.66 4.71
CA TRP A 236 -12.05 16.12 4.46
C TRP A 236 -12.44 16.04 2.97
N TYR A 237 -11.49 16.11 2.04
CA TYR A 237 -11.74 16.07 0.61
C TYR A 237 -12.11 14.65 0.12
N TYR A 238 -11.75 13.58 0.85
CA TYR A 238 -12.17 12.22 0.53
C TYR A 238 -13.69 12.10 0.44
N ARG A 239 -14.45 12.84 1.26
CA ARG A 239 -15.92 12.84 1.18
C ARG A 239 -16.45 13.40 -0.16
N GLN A 240 -15.78 14.39 -0.71
CA GLN A 240 -16.15 14.93 -2.02
C GLN A 240 -15.76 13.97 -3.14
N LEU A 241 -14.56 13.38 -3.07
CA LEU A 241 -14.12 12.35 -4.02
C LEU A 241 -15.06 11.13 -4.00
N PHE A 242 -15.48 10.69 -2.83
CA PHE A 242 -16.44 9.62 -2.66
C PHE A 242 -17.71 9.89 -3.47
N ASN A 243 -18.33 11.06 -3.29
CA ASN A 243 -19.54 11.42 -4.02
C ASN A 243 -19.33 11.42 -5.54
N MET A 244 -18.21 11.99 -6.00
CA MET A 244 -17.89 12.05 -7.43
C MET A 244 -17.61 10.66 -8.03
N VAL A 245 -16.95 9.77 -7.29
CA VAL A 245 -16.71 8.39 -7.74
C VAL A 245 -18.00 7.60 -7.79
N TRP A 246 -18.92 7.79 -6.83
CA TRP A 246 -20.24 7.17 -6.85
C TRP A 246 -21.07 7.64 -8.04
N GLU A 247 -21.01 8.92 -8.42
CA GLU A 247 -21.65 9.40 -9.65
C GLU A 247 -21.12 8.69 -10.91
N ILE A 248 -19.87 8.22 -10.93
CA ILE A 248 -19.35 7.42 -12.04
C ILE A 248 -19.87 5.98 -11.94
N LYS A 249 -19.84 5.38 -10.75
CA LYS A 249 -20.35 4.01 -10.50
C LYS A 249 -21.83 3.87 -10.84
N ASP A 250 -22.62 4.92 -10.63
CA ASP A 250 -24.05 4.95 -11.02
C ASP A 250 -24.26 5.06 -12.53
N ALA A 251 -23.28 5.62 -13.26
CA ALA A 251 -23.40 5.88 -14.69
C ALA A 251 -22.89 4.73 -15.58
N VAL A 252 -21.93 3.94 -15.10
CA VAL A 252 -21.32 2.84 -15.86
C VAL A 252 -21.10 1.61 -14.97
N PRO A 253 -21.11 0.39 -15.55
CA PRO A 253 -20.87 -0.84 -14.81
C PRO A 253 -19.51 -0.83 -14.13
N CYS A 254 -19.51 -1.04 -12.82
CA CYS A 254 -18.29 -1.10 -11.99
C CYS A 254 -18.34 -2.30 -11.05
N LEU A 255 -17.17 -2.79 -10.69
CA LEU A 255 -16.99 -3.76 -9.61
C LEU A 255 -17.43 -3.14 -8.28
N GLU A 256 -18.24 -3.85 -7.50
CA GLU A 256 -18.41 -3.57 -6.08
C GLU A 256 -17.16 -3.97 -5.31
N ASN A 257 -16.55 -3.02 -4.63
CA ASN A 257 -15.35 -3.21 -3.83
C ASN A 257 -15.40 -2.37 -2.55
N ASP A 258 -14.51 -2.67 -1.61
CA ASP A 258 -14.48 -2.05 -0.29
C ASP A 258 -13.80 -0.67 -0.29
N ASP A 259 -12.89 -0.43 -1.25
CA ASP A 259 -12.17 0.84 -1.42
C ASP A 259 -12.77 1.64 -2.58
N PHE A 260 -13.55 2.67 -2.27
CA PHE A 260 -14.15 3.52 -3.30
C PHE A 260 -13.10 4.21 -4.19
N SER A 261 -11.92 4.47 -3.66
CA SER A 261 -10.82 5.14 -4.40
C SER A 261 -10.22 4.24 -5.50
N ARG A 262 -10.53 2.93 -5.46
CA ARG A 262 -10.31 1.99 -6.55
C ARG A 262 -11.55 1.94 -7.44
N LEU A 263 -11.63 2.84 -8.41
CA LEU A 263 -12.68 2.79 -9.42
C LEU A 263 -12.31 1.70 -10.44
N VAL A 264 -13.07 0.61 -10.43
CA VAL A 264 -12.85 -0.58 -11.27
C VAL A 264 -14.03 -0.72 -12.23
N VAL A 265 -13.82 -0.32 -13.48
CA VAL A 265 -14.87 -0.34 -14.53
C VAL A 265 -14.93 -1.72 -15.15
N ASP A 266 -16.12 -2.31 -15.22
CA ASP A 266 -16.40 -3.58 -15.91
C ASP A 266 -16.63 -3.34 -17.41
N ALA A 267 -15.56 -3.41 -18.18
CA ALA A 267 -15.61 -3.18 -19.64
C ALA A 267 -16.40 -4.26 -20.37
N GLN A 268 -16.43 -5.51 -19.88
CA GLN A 268 -17.23 -6.56 -20.49
C GLN A 268 -18.72 -6.31 -20.33
N ALA A 269 -19.15 -5.79 -19.19
CA ALA A 269 -20.54 -5.37 -19.00
C ALA A 269 -20.92 -4.17 -19.88
N MET A 270 -19.93 -3.38 -20.36
CA MET A 270 -20.11 -2.34 -21.38
C MET A 270 -20.03 -2.89 -22.83
N GLY A 271 -19.90 -4.21 -23.03
CA GLY A 271 -19.84 -4.85 -24.34
C GLY A 271 -18.48 -4.77 -25.06
N ILE A 272 -17.39 -4.41 -24.36
CA ILE A 272 -16.04 -4.34 -24.91
C ILE A 272 -15.00 -5.02 -24.00
N SER A 273 -13.78 -5.29 -24.49
CA SER A 273 -12.71 -5.77 -23.63
C SER A 273 -12.06 -4.62 -22.82
N GLY A 274 -11.47 -4.96 -21.67
CA GLY A 274 -10.72 -3.98 -20.87
C GLY A 274 -9.59 -3.32 -21.66
N GLU A 275 -8.87 -4.07 -22.49
CA GLU A 275 -7.85 -3.51 -23.39
C GLU A 275 -8.42 -2.46 -24.34
N ARG A 276 -9.57 -2.73 -24.95
CA ARG A 276 -10.22 -1.79 -25.88
C ARG A 276 -10.69 -0.54 -25.17
N LEU A 277 -11.27 -0.66 -23.99
CA LEU A 277 -11.65 0.49 -23.15
C LEU A 277 -10.41 1.32 -22.77
N TYR A 278 -9.36 0.67 -22.27
CA TYR A 278 -8.11 1.34 -21.91
C TYR A 278 -7.52 2.15 -23.08
N ASN A 279 -7.42 1.52 -24.26
CA ASN A 279 -6.85 2.18 -25.44
C ASN A 279 -7.72 3.36 -25.94
N ARG A 280 -9.06 3.23 -25.86
CA ARG A 280 -10.00 4.31 -26.21
C ARG A 280 -9.85 5.50 -25.27
N LEU A 281 -9.79 5.28 -23.96
CA LEU A 281 -9.57 6.34 -22.98
C LEU A 281 -8.18 6.98 -23.13
N LYS A 282 -7.16 6.18 -23.37
CA LYS A 282 -5.79 6.65 -23.60
C LYS A 282 -5.70 7.57 -24.83
N SER A 283 -6.42 7.28 -25.90
CA SER A 283 -6.49 8.14 -27.09
C SER A 283 -7.13 9.51 -26.81
N GLN A 284 -7.94 9.59 -25.76
CA GLN A 284 -8.53 10.83 -25.26
C GLN A 284 -7.67 11.51 -24.16
N GLY A 285 -6.46 11.00 -23.89
CA GLY A 285 -5.56 11.52 -22.86
C GLY A 285 -5.97 11.16 -21.43
N ILE A 286 -6.73 10.07 -21.23
CA ILE A 286 -7.09 9.51 -19.94
C ILE A 286 -6.33 8.20 -19.78
N VAL A 287 -5.43 8.12 -18.78
CA VAL A 287 -4.56 6.97 -18.54
C VAL A 287 -5.03 6.27 -17.26
N ALA A 288 -5.48 5.02 -17.39
CA ALA A 288 -5.81 4.17 -16.25
C ALA A 288 -4.55 3.49 -15.69
N GLU A 289 -4.61 3.00 -14.46
CA GLU A 289 -3.52 2.31 -13.78
C GLU A 289 -3.18 0.98 -14.45
N LYS A 290 -4.21 0.16 -14.74
CA LYS A 290 -4.07 -1.12 -15.42
C LYS A 290 -5.36 -1.55 -16.09
N TYR A 291 -5.26 -2.58 -16.92
CA TYR A 291 -6.41 -3.32 -17.43
C TYR A 291 -6.11 -4.82 -17.45
N ASP A 292 -7.16 -5.61 -17.50
CA ASP A 292 -7.16 -7.03 -17.88
C ASP A 292 -8.27 -7.25 -18.93
N ASP A 293 -8.64 -8.50 -19.21
CA ASP A 293 -9.64 -8.81 -20.23
C ASP A 293 -11.02 -8.22 -19.92
N ARG A 294 -11.36 -8.07 -18.63
CA ARG A 294 -12.67 -7.60 -18.16
C ARG A 294 -12.64 -6.19 -17.60
N TYR A 295 -11.66 -5.87 -16.76
CA TYR A 295 -11.66 -4.68 -15.93
C TYR A 295 -10.64 -3.63 -16.38
N VAL A 296 -10.99 -2.36 -16.14
CA VAL A 296 -10.04 -1.23 -16.17
C VAL A 296 -10.02 -0.56 -14.81
N VAL A 297 -8.84 -0.43 -14.21
CA VAL A 297 -8.66 0.06 -12.84
C VAL A 297 -8.11 1.48 -12.85
N PHE A 298 -8.76 2.36 -12.09
CA PHE A 298 -8.31 3.73 -11.83
C PHE A 298 -8.03 3.88 -10.34
N ILE A 299 -7.02 4.67 -10.01
CA ILE A 299 -6.67 5.05 -8.64
C ILE A 299 -7.06 6.51 -8.45
N VAL A 300 -7.97 6.79 -7.54
CA VAL A 300 -8.40 8.14 -7.18
C VAL A 300 -7.73 8.54 -5.87
N THR A 301 -7.11 9.72 -5.86
CA THR A 301 -6.35 10.24 -4.72
C THR A 301 -6.77 11.66 -4.37
N LEU A 302 -6.27 12.21 -3.27
CA LEU A 302 -6.50 13.60 -2.87
C LEU A 302 -5.99 14.64 -3.88
N LEU A 303 -5.19 14.24 -4.86
CA LEU A 303 -4.69 15.14 -5.91
C LEU A 303 -5.57 15.16 -7.16
N ASP A 304 -6.60 14.31 -7.23
CA ASP A 304 -7.56 14.32 -8.34
C ASP A 304 -8.55 15.46 -8.20
N THR A 305 -8.85 16.11 -9.33
CA THR A 305 -9.74 17.26 -9.37
C THR A 305 -11.14 16.86 -9.80
N LYS A 306 -12.12 17.70 -9.46
CA LYS A 306 -13.51 17.56 -9.91
C LYS A 306 -13.61 17.51 -11.43
N GLU A 307 -12.87 18.38 -12.11
CA GLU A 307 -12.83 18.46 -13.56
C GLU A 307 -12.26 17.19 -14.20
N GLY A 308 -11.22 16.62 -13.58
CA GLY A 308 -10.62 15.35 -13.99
C GLY A 308 -11.61 14.19 -13.91
N LEU A 309 -12.32 14.05 -12.78
CA LEU A 309 -13.35 13.01 -12.58
C LEU A 309 -14.57 13.21 -13.47
N GLN A 310 -15.01 14.44 -13.70
CA GLN A 310 -16.10 14.73 -14.65
C GLN A 310 -15.72 14.37 -16.08
N ARG A 311 -14.48 14.66 -16.50
CA ARG A 311 -13.95 14.26 -17.80
C ARG A 311 -13.90 12.75 -17.95
N LEU A 312 -13.44 12.01 -16.91
CA LEU A 312 -13.45 10.55 -16.88
C LEU A 312 -14.86 10.02 -17.03
N LYS A 313 -15.83 10.55 -16.25
CA LYS A 313 -17.25 10.18 -16.33
C LYS A 313 -17.80 10.35 -17.75
N GLY A 314 -17.58 11.52 -18.37
CA GLY A 314 -18.04 11.79 -19.73
C GLY A 314 -17.48 10.80 -20.75
N ALA A 315 -16.17 10.54 -20.71
CA ALA A 315 -15.51 9.59 -21.60
C ALA A 315 -16.02 8.15 -21.42
N LEU A 316 -16.31 7.72 -20.20
CA LEU A 316 -16.88 6.41 -19.92
C LEU A 316 -18.31 6.28 -20.42
N CYS A 317 -19.16 7.31 -20.23
CA CYS A 317 -20.53 7.33 -20.73
C CYS A 317 -20.60 7.27 -22.26
N GLU A 318 -19.69 7.95 -22.99
CA GLU A 318 -19.60 7.87 -24.45
C GLU A 318 -19.23 6.47 -24.97
N VAL A 319 -18.61 5.64 -24.14
CA VAL A 319 -18.32 4.23 -24.50
C VAL A 319 -19.52 3.35 -24.25
N ASN A 320 -20.28 3.65 -23.20
CA ASN A 320 -21.44 2.85 -22.75
C ASN A 320 -22.72 3.16 -23.56
N SER A 321 -22.73 4.20 -24.37
CA SER A 321 -23.83 4.58 -25.28
C SER A 321 -23.71 3.93 -26.66
#